data_bc6270f7d6c256039eeec300f36f3b08
#
_entry.id   bc6270f7d6c256039eeec300f36f3b08
#
_cell.length_a   1.000
_cell.length_b   1.000
_cell.length_c   1.000
_cell.angle_alpha   90.00
_cell.angle_beta   90.00
_cell.angle_gamma   90.00
#
_symmetry.space_group_name_H-M   'P 1'
#
loop_
_entity.id
_entity.type
_entity.pdbx_description
1 polymer ?
#
loop_
_entity_poly.entity_id
_entity_poly.type
_entity_poly.pdbx_seq_one_letter_code
_entity_poly.pdbx_strand_id
1 'polypeptide(L)'
;MTADGHFQVPQPSNEAVRSYAPGDPHRKSLKSRLAELTDARTEVPMQIGGERRWGASRTDIRSPHRHELAIAEYAVGGAKDIDDAINAALAARKAWAATAFHERAAVLLRAASLLAGPWRDTINAATMLGQSKTVHQAEIDAACETIDFWRYNAYFGDQLLRNQPFNDATAWNRLEYRPLEGFIFAVSPFNFTSIAGNLPTAPMLMGNTVIFKPATQTLLVSHFLVELLLEAGMPPGVINMVSGSASEISERVLNHPELAGIHFTGSTEVFQTMWREVGENIGRYRTYPRLVGETGGKDFVLAHDSADTDALRTALVRGAFEYQGQKCSAASRAYIPQSMWKAMKPDLVDLVDAIPQGDVADFRNFMGAVIDQRAYTTHMNAIEYAKKTDTATVIAGGKGDDKVGWFIRPTVIETTDPDFKLLKEELFGPILTVYPYADGKFDETLDLCDRTSPYGLTGAVFARDRQAIRKASERLVNAAGNFYINDKPTGAVVGLQPFGGARASGTNDKAGSFLNLIRWVSPRIIKETYAPPTDHRYPFMEDDHERGAL
;
A
#
# COMPACT_ATOMS: atom_id res chain seq x y z
N MET A 1 -14.30 37.42 -3.36
CA MET A 1 -13.94 37.68 -1.94
C MET A 1 -13.96 36.35 -1.24
N THR A 2 -12.83 35.90 -0.75
CA THR A 2 -12.76 34.70 0.14
C THR A 2 -13.16 35.18 1.54
N ALA A 3 -14.17 34.52 2.12
CA ALA A 3 -14.45 34.74 3.53
C ALA A 3 -13.27 34.12 4.32
N ASP A 4 -12.62 34.94 5.14
CA ASP A 4 -11.47 34.51 5.93
C ASP A 4 -11.95 33.72 7.14
N GLY A 5 -11.67 32.44 7.14
CA GLY A 5 -11.95 31.51 8.25
C GLY A 5 -10.85 30.46 8.34
N HIS A 6 -10.61 29.95 9.56
CA HIS A 6 -9.73 28.81 9.77
C HIS A 6 -10.57 27.54 9.74
N PHE A 7 -10.73 26.95 8.54
CA PHE A 7 -11.45 25.71 8.37
C PHE A 7 -10.71 24.54 9.03
N GLN A 8 -11.47 23.63 9.60
CA GLN A 8 -10.95 22.41 10.21
C GLN A 8 -11.57 21.20 9.53
N VAL A 9 -10.76 20.29 9.07
CA VAL A 9 -11.25 19.01 8.59
C VAL A 9 -11.80 18.21 9.77
N PRO A 10 -12.99 17.58 9.64
CA PRO A 10 -13.57 16.78 10.70
C PRO A 10 -12.63 15.67 11.15
N GLN A 11 -12.60 15.38 12.46
CA GLN A 11 -11.87 14.23 12.99
C GLN A 11 -12.46 12.94 12.40
N PRO A 12 -11.63 12.10 11.75
CA PRO A 12 -12.12 10.86 11.14
C PRO A 12 -12.40 9.78 12.18
N SER A 13 -13.23 8.84 11.78
CA SER A 13 -13.35 7.52 12.39
C SER A 13 -13.23 6.45 11.30
N ASN A 14 -12.72 5.28 11.68
CA ASN A 14 -12.60 4.16 10.76
C ASN A 14 -13.97 3.70 10.28
N GLU A 15 -14.05 3.32 9.00
CA GLU A 15 -15.26 2.82 8.38
C GLU A 15 -15.65 1.46 8.97
N ALA A 16 -16.94 1.28 9.24
CA ALA A 16 -17.45 0.03 9.79
C ALA A 16 -17.39 -1.10 8.76
N VAL A 17 -16.74 -2.20 9.14
CA VAL A 17 -16.67 -3.41 8.32
C VAL A 17 -18.03 -4.12 8.30
N ARG A 18 -18.59 -4.31 7.10
CA ARG A 18 -19.84 -5.06 6.93
C ARG A 18 -19.58 -6.56 7.05
N SER A 19 -20.49 -7.24 7.73
CA SER A 19 -20.32 -8.68 8.02
C SER A 19 -20.65 -9.59 6.85
N TYR A 20 -21.59 -9.17 5.97
CA TYR A 20 -22.14 -9.98 4.89
C TYR A 20 -22.64 -11.36 5.37
N ALA A 21 -23.10 -11.44 6.63
CA ALA A 21 -23.62 -12.66 7.22
C ALA A 21 -24.89 -13.15 6.49
N PRO A 22 -25.26 -14.43 6.60
CA PRO A 22 -26.55 -14.89 6.09
C PRO A 22 -27.71 -14.04 6.62
N GLY A 23 -28.55 -13.54 5.71
CA GLY A 23 -29.67 -12.64 6.05
C GLY A 23 -29.36 -11.14 6.00
N ASP A 24 -28.08 -10.75 5.94
CA ASP A 24 -27.68 -9.34 5.77
C ASP A 24 -28.11 -8.79 4.40
N PRO A 25 -28.85 -7.67 4.31
CA PRO A 25 -29.27 -7.10 3.03
C PRO A 25 -28.09 -6.72 2.14
N HIS A 26 -26.96 -6.30 2.71
CA HIS A 26 -25.73 -5.99 1.95
C HIS A 26 -25.13 -7.22 1.27
N ARG A 27 -25.33 -8.42 1.84
CA ARG A 27 -24.93 -9.67 1.18
C ARG A 27 -25.67 -9.88 -0.13
N LYS A 28 -26.98 -9.60 -0.16
CA LYS A 28 -27.82 -9.74 -1.36
C LYS A 28 -27.42 -8.69 -2.40
N SER A 29 -27.25 -7.44 -1.98
CA SER A 29 -26.87 -6.33 -2.86
C SER A 29 -25.51 -6.58 -3.54
N LEU A 30 -24.49 -6.96 -2.77
CA LEU A 30 -23.17 -7.28 -3.31
C LEU A 30 -23.20 -8.48 -4.28
N LYS A 31 -23.95 -9.54 -3.96
CA LYS A 31 -24.10 -10.68 -4.88
C LYS A 31 -24.78 -10.31 -6.20
N SER A 32 -25.78 -9.43 -6.17
CA SER A 32 -26.40 -8.91 -7.40
C SER A 32 -25.38 -8.14 -8.22
N ARG A 33 -24.64 -7.23 -7.60
CA ARG A 33 -23.62 -6.43 -8.29
C ARG A 33 -22.48 -7.27 -8.83
N LEU A 34 -22.07 -8.31 -8.10
CA LEU A 34 -21.04 -9.26 -8.55
C LEU A 34 -21.50 -10.01 -9.82
N ALA A 35 -22.76 -10.47 -9.85
CA ALA A 35 -23.34 -11.13 -11.04
C ALA A 35 -23.39 -10.16 -12.24
N GLU A 36 -23.88 -8.93 -12.03
CA GLU A 36 -23.93 -7.90 -13.08
C GLU A 36 -22.56 -7.64 -13.71
N LEU A 37 -21.52 -7.45 -12.88
CA LEU A 37 -20.16 -7.21 -13.38
C LEU A 37 -19.52 -8.46 -14.01
N THR A 38 -19.92 -9.66 -13.59
CA THR A 38 -19.50 -10.90 -14.22
C THR A 38 -19.96 -10.97 -15.68
N ASP A 39 -21.18 -10.50 -15.95
CA ASP A 39 -21.79 -10.59 -17.29
C ASP A 39 -21.47 -9.36 -18.18
N ALA A 40 -21.03 -8.25 -17.59
CA ALA A 40 -20.96 -6.96 -18.28
C ALA A 40 -19.77 -6.81 -19.25
N ARG A 41 -18.64 -7.54 -19.04
CA ARG A 41 -17.35 -7.28 -19.74
C ARG A 41 -17.09 -5.77 -19.89
N THR A 42 -16.78 -5.13 -18.76
CA THR A 42 -16.68 -3.67 -18.64
C THR A 42 -15.58 -3.09 -19.54
N GLU A 43 -15.89 -2.00 -20.23
CA GLU A 43 -14.91 -1.22 -20.99
C GLU A 43 -14.06 -0.34 -20.06
N VAL A 44 -12.73 -0.45 -20.14
CA VAL A 44 -11.75 0.28 -19.32
C VAL A 44 -10.84 1.12 -20.21
N PRO A 45 -11.25 2.35 -20.57
CA PRO A 45 -10.39 3.30 -21.26
C PRO A 45 -9.34 3.88 -20.33
N MET A 46 -8.26 4.42 -20.88
CA MET A 46 -7.41 5.36 -20.16
C MET A 46 -8.19 6.66 -19.87
N GLN A 47 -7.85 7.34 -18.79
CA GLN A 47 -8.44 8.65 -18.44
C GLN A 47 -7.34 9.72 -18.52
N ILE A 48 -7.36 10.53 -19.57
CA ILE A 48 -6.32 11.52 -19.87
C ILE A 48 -6.97 12.89 -20.09
N GLY A 49 -6.67 13.85 -19.23
CA GLY A 49 -7.23 15.20 -19.31
C GLY A 49 -8.74 15.25 -19.13
N GLY A 50 -9.36 14.22 -18.53
CA GLY A 50 -10.80 14.05 -18.39
C GLY A 50 -11.46 13.36 -19.58
N GLU A 51 -10.71 12.97 -20.60
CA GLU A 51 -11.20 12.24 -21.77
C GLU A 51 -10.92 10.75 -21.66
N ARG A 52 -11.86 9.93 -22.14
CA ARG A 52 -11.70 8.48 -22.29
C ARG A 52 -10.92 8.18 -23.56
N ARG A 53 -9.76 7.53 -23.43
CA ARG A 53 -8.84 7.21 -24.53
C ARG A 53 -8.65 5.70 -24.67
N TRP A 54 -8.68 5.20 -25.90
CA TRP A 54 -8.59 3.77 -26.18
C TRP A 54 -7.22 3.29 -26.66
N GLY A 55 -6.32 4.18 -26.97
CA GLY A 55 -5.00 3.84 -27.49
C GLY A 55 -5.04 3.11 -28.83
N ALA A 56 -3.96 2.40 -29.15
CA ALA A 56 -3.81 1.70 -30.42
C ALA A 56 -4.45 0.30 -30.44
N SER A 57 -4.66 -0.34 -29.30
CA SER A 57 -5.23 -1.69 -29.16
C SER A 57 -5.96 -1.87 -27.85
N ARG A 58 -6.67 -2.99 -27.75
CA ARG A 58 -7.41 -3.38 -26.55
C ARG A 58 -7.10 -4.83 -26.22
N THR A 59 -7.20 -5.20 -24.94
CA THR A 59 -7.00 -6.58 -24.50
C THR A 59 -7.86 -6.88 -23.26
N ASP A 60 -8.08 -8.17 -23.00
CA ASP A 60 -8.93 -8.62 -21.91
C ASP A 60 -8.21 -8.61 -20.56
N ILE A 61 -8.97 -8.31 -19.51
CA ILE A 61 -8.65 -8.67 -18.14
C ILE A 61 -9.47 -9.91 -17.80
N ARG A 62 -8.78 -10.98 -17.40
CA ARG A 62 -9.41 -12.25 -17.04
C ARG A 62 -9.40 -12.47 -15.54
N SER A 63 -10.45 -13.11 -15.04
CA SER A 63 -10.56 -13.43 -13.61
C SER A 63 -9.55 -14.52 -13.22
N PRO A 64 -8.79 -14.34 -12.11
CA PRO A 64 -7.79 -15.34 -11.68
C PRO A 64 -8.41 -16.70 -11.31
N HIS A 65 -9.65 -16.73 -10.83
CA HIS A 65 -10.36 -17.95 -10.40
C HIS A 65 -11.22 -18.57 -11.50
N ARG A 66 -11.32 -17.92 -12.68
CA ARG A 66 -11.99 -18.44 -13.90
C ARG A 66 -11.30 -17.92 -15.14
N HIS A 67 -10.36 -18.69 -15.71
CA HIS A 67 -9.53 -18.26 -16.85
C HIS A 67 -10.31 -17.82 -18.08
N GLU A 68 -11.47 -18.42 -18.32
CA GLU A 68 -12.31 -18.11 -19.49
C GLU A 68 -13.14 -16.83 -19.29
N LEU A 69 -13.28 -16.36 -18.06
CA LEU A 69 -14.08 -15.18 -17.77
C LEU A 69 -13.28 -13.90 -18.04
N ALA A 70 -13.58 -13.23 -19.15
CA ALA A 70 -13.13 -11.87 -19.41
C ALA A 70 -14.05 -10.89 -18.67
N ILE A 71 -13.55 -10.27 -17.59
CA ILE A 71 -14.31 -9.33 -16.76
C ILE A 71 -14.30 -7.90 -17.29
N ALA A 72 -13.28 -7.57 -18.09
CA ALA A 72 -13.12 -6.26 -18.69
C ALA A 72 -12.29 -6.33 -19.97
N GLU A 73 -12.43 -5.30 -20.80
CA GLU A 73 -11.53 -5.00 -21.93
C GLU A 73 -10.88 -3.64 -21.67
N TYR A 74 -9.54 -3.57 -21.68
CA TYR A 74 -8.82 -2.34 -21.38
C TYR A 74 -8.03 -1.81 -22.56
N ALA A 75 -7.85 -0.48 -22.59
CA ALA A 75 -7.03 0.22 -23.57
C ALA A 75 -5.54 -0.06 -23.36
N VAL A 76 -4.80 -0.30 -24.43
CA VAL A 76 -3.33 -0.36 -24.42
C VAL A 76 -2.81 0.92 -25.04
N GLY A 77 -2.30 1.82 -24.19
CA GLY A 77 -1.71 3.09 -24.59
C GLY A 77 -0.32 2.92 -25.16
N GLY A 78 0.01 3.78 -26.11
CA GLY A 78 1.35 3.92 -26.68
C GLY A 78 2.04 5.22 -26.26
N ALA A 79 3.17 5.49 -26.84
CA ALA A 79 4.02 6.65 -26.56
C ALA A 79 3.26 7.98 -26.53
N LYS A 80 2.41 8.21 -27.54
CA LYS A 80 1.62 9.45 -27.65
C LYS A 80 0.63 9.60 -26.48
N ASP A 81 -0.02 8.55 -26.05
CA ASP A 81 -0.99 8.61 -24.94
C ASP A 81 -0.29 8.98 -23.62
N ILE A 82 0.94 8.48 -23.42
CA ILE A 82 1.76 8.79 -22.25
C ILE A 82 2.19 10.26 -22.28
N ASP A 83 2.65 10.76 -23.41
CA ASP A 83 3.02 12.17 -23.58
C ASP A 83 1.80 13.10 -23.38
N ASP A 84 0.65 12.74 -23.93
CA ASP A 84 -0.61 13.47 -23.74
C ASP A 84 -1.04 13.48 -22.25
N ALA A 85 -0.85 12.38 -21.52
CA ALA A 85 -1.13 12.30 -20.09
C ALA A 85 -0.19 13.22 -19.27
N ILE A 86 1.10 13.24 -19.59
CA ILE A 86 2.06 14.16 -18.96
C ILE A 86 1.68 15.61 -19.24
N ASN A 87 1.37 15.94 -20.50
CA ASN A 87 0.95 17.29 -20.88
C ASN A 87 -0.35 17.72 -20.17
N ALA A 88 -1.33 16.83 -20.04
CA ALA A 88 -2.57 17.09 -19.32
C ALA A 88 -2.31 17.36 -17.83
N ALA A 89 -1.44 16.56 -17.19
CA ALA A 89 -1.04 16.78 -15.80
C ALA A 89 -0.35 18.14 -15.60
N LEU A 90 0.58 18.50 -16.49
CA LEU A 90 1.29 19.79 -16.43
C LEU A 90 0.34 20.97 -16.68
N ALA A 91 -0.63 20.84 -17.58
CA ALA A 91 -1.64 21.87 -17.85
C ALA A 91 -2.55 22.11 -16.64
N ALA A 92 -3.01 21.05 -15.96
CA ALA A 92 -3.88 21.13 -14.79
C ALA A 92 -3.14 21.64 -13.53
N ARG A 93 -1.82 21.50 -13.46
CA ARG A 93 -1.00 21.74 -12.26
C ARG A 93 -1.22 23.09 -11.61
N LYS A 94 -1.17 24.17 -12.39
CA LYS A 94 -1.24 25.54 -11.86
C LYS A 94 -2.59 25.83 -11.17
N ALA A 95 -3.68 25.42 -11.80
CA ALA A 95 -5.03 25.63 -11.28
C ALA A 95 -5.24 24.78 -10.01
N TRP A 96 -4.85 23.51 -10.05
CA TRP A 96 -5.00 22.62 -8.91
C TRP A 96 -4.13 23.04 -7.70
N ALA A 97 -2.89 23.45 -7.93
CA ALA A 97 -2.00 23.98 -6.89
C ALA A 97 -2.54 25.25 -6.22
N ALA A 98 -3.28 26.07 -6.97
CA ALA A 98 -3.93 27.28 -6.46
C ALA A 98 -5.27 27.03 -5.74
N THR A 99 -5.85 25.82 -5.88
CA THR A 99 -7.07 25.42 -5.18
C THR A 99 -6.79 25.32 -3.67
N ALA A 100 -7.62 25.93 -2.85
CA ALA A 100 -7.46 25.91 -1.40
C ALA A 100 -7.48 24.48 -0.84
N PHE A 101 -6.72 24.24 0.24
CA PHE A 101 -6.62 22.90 0.81
C PHE A 101 -7.99 22.31 1.18
N HIS A 102 -8.86 23.10 1.79
CA HIS A 102 -10.19 22.64 2.20
C HIS A 102 -11.06 22.20 1.01
N GLU A 103 -10.92 22.82 -0.16
CA GLU A 103 -11.61 22.41 -1.39
C GLU A 103 -11.06 21.07 -1.91
N ARG A 104 -9.74 20.90 -1.87
CA ARG A 104 -9.12 19.62 -2.22
C ARG A 104 -9.52 18.50 -1.24
N ALA A 105 -9.56 18.80 0.06
CA ALA A 105 -10.03 17.88 1.09
C ALA A 105 -11.52 17.52 0.90
N ALA A 106 -12.36 18.48 0.52
CA ALA A 106 -13.77 18.25 0.25
C ALA A 106 -14.01 17.21 -0.86
N VAL A 107 -13.18 17.21 -1.92
CA VAL A 107 -13.23 16.17 -2.97
C VAL A 107 -13.01 14.78 -2.37
N LEU A 108 -11.98 14.59 -1.53
CA LEU A 108 -11.70 13.30 -0.90
C LEU A 108 -12.77 12.89 0.12
N LEU A 109 -13.27 13.83 0.91
CA LEU A 109 -14.34 13.53 1.88
C LEU A 109 -15.64 13.12 1.17
N ARG A 110 -15.95 13.77 0.04
CA ARG A 110 -17.08 13.39 -0.81
C ARG A 110 -16.85 12.02 -1.46
N ALA A 111 -15.65 11.75 -1.97
CA ALA A 111 -15.28 10.45 -2.52
C ALA A 111 -15.42 9.34 -1.48
N ALA A 112 -14.97 9.57 -0.24
CA ALA A 112 -15.16 8.65 0.87
C ALA A 112 -16.64 8.37 1.17
N SER A 113 -17.50 9.40 1.12
CA SER A 113 -18.94 9.25 1.31
C SER A 113 -19.60 8.46 0.18
N LEU A 114 -19.23 8.73 -1.08
CA LEU A 114 -19.71 7.99 -2.24
C LEU A 114 -19.30 6.51 -2.16
N LEU A 115 -18.06 6.22 -1.77
CA LEU A 115 -17.57 4.85 -1.59
C LEU A 115 -18.26 4.14 -0.42
N ALA A 116 -18.50 4.82 0.71
CA ALA A 116 -19.23 4.26 1.85
C ALA A 116 -20.70 3.92 1.51
N GLY A 117 -21.26 4.57 0.48
CA GLY A 117 -22.63 4.43 0.02
C GLY A 117 -22.77 3.72 -1.33
N PRO A 118 -23.13 4.45 -2.41
CA PRO A 118 -23.57 3.86 -3.68
C PRO A 118 -22.47 3.10 -4.44
N TRP A 119 -21.20 3.42 -4.23
CA TRP A 119 -20.09 2.78 -4.93
C TRP A 119 -19.54 1.53 -4.26
N ARG A 120 -19.93 1.26 -3.00
CA ARG A 120 -19.33 0.18 -2.19
C ARG A 120 -19.42 -1.19 -2.84
N ASP A 121 -20.58 -1.58 -3.28
CA ASP A 121 -20.79 -2.90 -3.90
C ASP A 121 -20.04 -2.99 -5.24
N THR A 122 -19.99 -1.91 -6.02
CA THR A 122 -19.25 -1.88 -7.30
C THR A 122 -17.75 -2.08 -7.08
N ILE A 123 -17.15 -1.35 -6.14
CA ILE A 123 -15.72 -1.43 -5.84
C ILE A 123 -15.37 -2.79 -5.24
N ASN A 124 -16.17 -3.31 -4.32
CA ASN A 124 -15.99 -4.64 -3.76
C ASN A 124 -16.10 -5.73 -4.82
N ALA A 125 -17.13 -5.71 -5.66
CA ALA A 125 -17.34 -6.72 -6.70
C ALA A 125 -16.21 -6.70 -7.75
N ALA A 126 -15.77 -5.53 -8.20
CA ALA A 126 -14.64 -5.40 -9.12
C ALA A 126 -13.34 -5.94 -8.51
N THR A 127 -13.11 -5.69 -7.21
CA THR A 127 -11.98 -6.24 -6.46
C THR A 127 -12.06 -7.76 -6.34
N MET A 128 -13.22 -8.30 -6.02
CA MET A 128 -13.44 -9.75 -5.95
C MET A 128 -13.14 -10.44 -7.28
N LEU A 129 -13.65 -9.90 -8.38
CA LEU A 129 -13.47 -10.47 -9.72
C LEU A 129 -12.04 -10.36 -10.23
N GLY A 130 -11.42 -9.18 -10.12
CA GLY A 130 -10.10 -8.90 -10.71
C GLY A 130 -8.93 -9.42 -9.89
N GLN A 131 -9.08 -9.48 -8.56
CA GLN A 131 -8.01 -9.87 -7.64
C GLN A 131 -8.25 -11.25 -6.99
N SER A 132 -9.37 -11.90 -7.26
CA SER A 132 -9.78 -13.15 -6.58
C SER A 132 -9.82 -13.02 -5.05
N LYS A 133 -10.28 -11.86 -4.56
CA LYS A 133 -10.50 -11.60 -3.13
C LYS A 133 -11.85 -12.14 -2.69
N THR A 134 -11.88 -12.78 -1.53
CA THR A 134 -13.17 -13.13 -0.88
C THR A 134 -13.88 -11.87 -0.40
N VAL A 135 -15.16 -11.98 -0.10
CA VAL A 135 -15.99 -10.83 0.29
C VAL A 135 -15.40 -10.05 1.46
N HIS A 136 -14.89 -10.73 2.50
CA HIS A 136 -14.30 -10.06 3.65
C HIS A 136 -13.00 -9.31 3.28
N GLN A 137 -12.16 -9.95 2.45
CA GLN A 137 -10.89 -9.32 2.01
C GLN A 137 -11.13 -8.13 1.07
N ALA A 138 -12.18 -8.16 0.24
CA ALA A 138 -12.57 -7.01 -0.57
C ALA A 138 -13.13 -5.89 0.31
N GLU A 139 -13.99 -6.22 1.27
CA GLU A 139 -14.61 -5.24 2.18
C GLU A 139 -13.58 -4.47 3.00
N ILE A 140 -12.63 -5.15 3.66
CA ILE A 140 -11.63 -4.47 4.50
C ILE A 140 -10.64 -3.65 3.68
N ASP A 141 -10.23 -4.10 2.49
CA ASP A 141 -9.30 -3.41 1.61
C ASP A 141 -10.01 -2.34 0.76
N ALA A 142 -10.88 -2.81 -0.16
CA ALA A 142 -11.37 -1.96 -1.24
C ALA A 142 -12.35 -0.89 -0.75
N ALA A 143 -13.19 -1.21 0.22
CA ALA A 143 -14.10 -0.24 0.80
C ALA A 143 -13.50 0.45 2.02
N CYS A 144 -13.34 -0.27 3.15
CA CYS A 144 -13.03 0.35 4.43
C CYS A 144 -11.68 1.10 4.41
N GLU A 145 -10.62 0.44 3.97
CA GLU A 145 -9.28 1.02 3.99
C GLU A 145 -9.14 2.19 3.00
N THR A 146 -9.78 2.14 1.83
CA THR A 146 -9.78 3.26 0.88
C THR A 146 -10.53 4.47 1.45
N ILE A 147 -11.71 4.26 2.07
CA ILE A 147 -12.48 5.30 2.74
C ILE A 147 -11.65 5.95 3.85
N ASP A 148 -10.99 5.12 4.65
CA ASP A 148 -10.17 5.58 5.76
C ASP A 148 -8.95 6.36 5.27
N PHE A 149 -8.25 5.91 4.23
CA PHE A 149 -7.17 6.71 3.64
C PHE A 149 -7.62 8.11 3.25
N TRP A 150 -8.77 8.24 2.58
CA TRP A 150 -9.26 9.55 2.14
C TRP A 150 -9.67 10.44 3.31
N ARG A 151 -10.33 9.90 4.33
CA ARG A 151 -10.72 10.66 5.53
C ARG A 151 -9.51 11.07 6.37
N TYR A 152 -8.62 10.11 6.68
CA TYR A 152 -7.46 10.36 7.53
C TYR A 152 -6.40 11.22 6.84
N ASN A 153 -6.15 11.06 5.54
CA ASN A 153 -5.25 11.93 4.81
C ASN A 153 -5.74 13.39 4.79
N ALA A 154 -7.05 13.62 4.58
CA ALA A 154 -7.63 14.96 4.68
C ALA A 154 -7.38 15.58 6.05
N TYR A 155 -7.61 14.82 7.13
CA TYR A 155 -7.36 15.26 8.51
C TYR A 155 -5.87 15.51 8.78
N PHE A 156 -4.99 14.58 8.43
CA PHE A 156 -3.55 14.73 8.66
C PHE A 156 -2.94 15.85 7.80
N GLY A 157 -3.45 16.08 6.60
CA GLY A 157 -3.05 17.22 5.78
C GLY A 157 -3.39 18.55 6.44
N ASP A 158 -4.60 18.69 6.99
CA ASP A 158 -4.99 19.87 7.76
C ASP A 158 -4.09 20.07 9.00
N GLN A 159 -3.78 19.01 9.75
CA GLN A 159 -2.86 19.08 10.88
C GLN A 159 -1.44 19.51 10.46
N LEU A 160 -0.94 18.98 9.35
CA LEU A 160 0.37 19.34 8.80
C LEU A 160 0.45 20.83 8.48
N LEU A 161 -0.57 21.41 7.83
CA LEU A 161 -0.60 22.82 7.43
C LEU A 161 -0.64 23.79 8.62
N ARG A 162 -1.08 23.35 9.79
CA ARG A 162 -1.09 24.15 11.03
C ARG A 162 0.29 24.29 11.67
N ASN A 163 1.26 23.49 11.27
CA ASN A 163 2.62 23.57 11.82
C ASN A 163 3.33 24.77 11.22
N GLN A 164 3.46 25.84 12.01
CA GLN A 164 4.03 27.12 11.61
C GLN A 164 5.24 27.48 12.48
N PRO A 165 6.21 28.25 11.95
CA PRO A 165 7.36 28.70 12.71
C PRO A 165 6.99 29.71 13.79
N PHE A 166 7.85 29.86 14.79
CA PHE A 166 7.71 30.93 15.78
C PHE A 166 7.99 32.31 15.19
N ASN A 167 7.41 33.33 15.81
CA ASN A 167 7.58 34.72 15.49
C ASN A 167 8.32 35.44 16.64
N ASP A 168 8.99 36.54 16.32
CA ASP A 168 9.51 37.48 17.29
C ASP A 168 8.84 38.86 17.15
N ALA A 169 9.25 39.84 17.96
CA ALA A 169 8.66 41.17 17.93
C ALA A 169 9.03 41.97 16.66
N THR A 170 9.98 41.52 15.86
CA THR A 170 10.51 42.26 14.71
C THR A 170 10.06 41.75 13.35
N ALA A 171 9.54 40.49 13.29
CA ALA A 171 9.21 39.86 12.04
C ALA A 171 8.05 38.86 12.17
N TRP A 172 7.30 38.73 11.10
CA TRP A 172 6.32 37.67 10.91
C TRP A 172 6.87 36.57 10.00
N ASN A 173 6.99 35.36 10.52
CA ASN A 173 7.47 34.18 9.81
C ASN A 173 6.27 33.29 9.45
N ARG A 174 6.19 32.87 8.18
CA ARG A 174 5.12 32.03 7.65
C ARG A 174 5.73 30.88 6.86
N LEU A 175 5.18 29.69 7.03
CA LEU A 175 5.54 28.49 6.25
C LEU A 175 4.43 28.16 5.28
N GLU A 176 4.74 28.16 3.99
CA GLU A 176 3.86 27.67 2.94
C GLU A 176 4.24 26.25 2.55
N TYR A 177 3.27 25.37 2.46
CA TYR A 177 3.43 24.00 1.99
C TYR A 177 3.04 23.91 0.52
N ARG A 178 3.95 24.33 -0.37
CA ARG A 178 3.72 24.33 -1.81
C ARG A 178 3.70 22.92 -2.35
N PRO A 179 2.83 22.56 -3.33
CA PRO A 179 2.98 21.35 -4.13
C PRO A 179 4.37 21.28 -4.79
N LEU A 180 4.80 20.08 -5.14
CA LEU A 180 6.05 19.87 -5.86
C LEU A 180 6.00 20.52 -7.26
N GLU A 181 7.14 20.91 -7.78
CA GLU A 181 7.22 21.56 -9.09
C GLU A 181 7.38 20.51 -10.19
N GLY A 182 6.26 20.08 -10.76
CA GLY A 182 6.18 19.01 -11.75
C GLY A 182 4.96 18.12 -11.51
N PHE A 183 5.03 16.86 -11.95
CA PHE A 183 4.00 15.85 -11.75
C PHE A 183 4.54 14.66 -10.93
N ILE A 184 3.62 13.88 -10.35
CA ILE A 184 3.93 12.67 -9.59
C ILE A 184 3.61 11.44 -10.44
N PHE A 185 4.48 10.44 -10.40
CA PHE A 185 4.24 9.11 -10.96
C PHE A 185 3.77 8.16 -9.87
N ALA A 186 2.50 7.78 -9.89
CA ALA A 186 1.90 6.83 -8.96
C ALA A 186 1.77 5.45 -9.63
N VAL A 187 2.38 4.43 -9.04
CA VAL A 187 2.36 3.06 -9.55
C VAL A 187 1.86 2.12 -8.46
N SER A 188 0.68 1.51 -8.67
CA SER A 188 0.08 0.62 -7.69
C SER A 188 0.23 -0.86 -8.05
N PRO A 189 0.31 -1.74 -7.03
CA PRO A 189 0.39 -3.18 -7.19
C PRO A 189 -0.98 -3.78 -7.50
N PHE A 190 -1.00 -5.11 -7.68
CA PHE A 190 -2.25 -5.83 -7.95
C PHE A 190 -3.04 -6.21 -6.69
N ASN A 191 -2.41 -6.19 -5.51
CA ASN A 191 -2.93 -6.90 -4.36
C ASN A 191 -3.86 -6.08 -3.44
N PHE A 192 -3.81 -4.75 -3.49
CA PHE A 192 -4.67 -3.89 -2.68
C PHE A 192 -5.31 -2.77 -3.51
N THR A 193 -6.65 -2.72 -3.51
CA THR A 193 -7.43 -1.64 -4.11
C THR A 193 -7.25 -0.33 -3.35
N SER A 194 -7.14 -0.38 -2.02
CA SER A 194 -6.85 0.78 -1.17
C SER A 194 -5.53 1.47 -1.54
N ILE A 195 -4.49 0.70 -1.90
CA ILE A 195 -3.23 1.25 -2.38
C ILE A 195 -3.43 1.97 -3.72
N ALA A 196 -4.20 1.39 -4.66
CA ALA A 196 -4.57 2.05 -5.91
C ALA A 196 -5.39 3.33 -5.66
N GLY A 197 -6.20 3.38 -4.61
CA GLY A 197 -6.92 4.56 -4.15
C GLY A 197 -6.02 5.62 -3.50
N ASN A 198 -5.02 5.20 -2.71
CA ASN A 198 -4.18 6.11 -1.92
C ASN A 198 -2.99 6.71 -2.70
N LEU A 199 -2.27 5.89 -3.50
CA LEU A 199 -1.04 6.35 -4.16
C LEU A 199 -1.24 7.59 -5.05
N PRO A 200 -2.29 7.70 -5.87
CA PRO A 200 -2.55 8.92 -6.63
C PRO A 200 -3.17 10.03 -5.78
N THR A 201 -3.99 9.71 -4.78
CA THR A 201 -4.79 10.70 -4.06
C THR A 201 -4.06 11.40 -2.92
N ALA A 202 -3.07 10.78 -2.28
CA ALA A 202 -2.24 11.44 -1.27
C ALA A 202 -1.46 12.64 -1.85
N PRO A 203 -0.70 12.52 -2.96
CA PRO A 203 -0.10 13.69 -3.60
C PRO A 203 -1.13 14.66 -4.20
N MET A 204 -2.25 14.16 -4.75
CA MET A 204 -3.34 14.99 -5.25
C MET A 204 -3.87 15.93 -4.16
N LEU A 205 -4.15 15.42 -2.97
CA LEU A 205 -4.61 16.21 -1.81
C LEU A 205 -3.64 17.36 -1.49
N MET A 206 -2.33 17.09 -1.58
CA MET A 206 -1.30 18.09 -1.32
C MET A 206 -1.07 19.05 -2.49
N GLY A 207 -1.92 18.99 -3.53
CA GLY A 207 -1.98 19.95 -4.64
C GLY A 207 -1.16 19.54 -5.87
N ASN A 208 -0.65 18.31 -5.94
CA ASN A 208 0.07 17.80 -7.09
C ASN A 208 -0.87 17.21 -8.15
N THR A 209 -0.40 17.12 -9.39
CA THR A 209 -1.03 16.35 -10.46
C THR A 209 -0.28 15.03 -10.65
N VAL A 210 -0.99 14.02 -11.15
CA VAL A 210 -0.52 12.63 -11.08
C VAL A 210 -0.70 11.91 -12.41
N ILE A 211 0.34 11.18 -12.83
CA ILE A 211 0.25 10.10 -13.81
C ILE A 211 0.07 8.81 -13.00
N PHE A 212 -1.06 8.15 -13.18
CA PHE A 212 -1.41 6.95 -12.44
C PHE A 212 -1.35 5.71 -13.33
N LYS A 213 -0.48 4.77 -12.96
CA LYS A 213 -0.31 3.48 -13.63
C LYS A 213 -0.66 2.34 -12.66
N PRO A 214 -1.91 1.85 -12.64
CA PRO A 214 -2.27 0.66 -11.87
C PRO A 214 -1.71 -0.61 -12.50
N ALA A 215 -1.63 -1.68 -11.70
CA ALA A 215 -1.37 -3.02 -12.24
C ALA A 215 -2.50 -3.46 -13.18
N THR A 216 -2.16 -4.25 -14.20
CA THR A 216 -3.15 -4.67 -15.22
C THR A 216 -4.35 -5.38 -14.61
N GLN A 217 -4.11 -6.24 -13.61
CA GLN A 217 -5.17 -7.02 -12.94
C GLN A 217 -6.15 -6.14 -12.14
N THR A 218 -5.74 -4.91 -11.76
CA THR A 218 -6.58 -3.97 -11.02
C THR A 218 -7.16 -2.85 -11.87
N LEU A 219 -6.96 -2.87 -13.18
CA LEU A 219 -7.46 -1.81 -14.07
C LEU A 219 -8.98 -1.63 -13.99
N LEU A 220 -9.75 -2.72 -13.85
CA LEU A 220 -11.20 -2.64 -13.68
C LEU A 220 -11.59 -1.81 -12.45
N VAL A 221 -11.06 -2.14 -11.30
CA VAL A 221 -11.39 -1.41 -10.05
C VAL A 221 -10.77 -0.01 -10.04
N SER A 222 -9.58 0.17 -10.63
CA SER A 222 -8.93 1.49 -10.74
C SER A 222 -9.72 2.44 -11.66
N HIS A 223 -10.32 1.92 -12.73
CA HIS A 223 -11.26 2.68 -13.55
C HIS A 223 -12.43 3.20 -12.73
N PHE A 224 -13.08 2.34 -11.96
CA PHE A 224 -14.18 2.75 -11.09
C PHE A 224 -13.74 3.74 -9.99
N LEU A 225 -12.54 3.61 -9.45
CA LEU A 225 -12.00 4.59 -8.49
C LEU A 225 -11.80 5.97 -9.12
N VAL A 226 -11.31 6.04 -10.38
CA VAL A 226 -11.15 7.32 -11.08
C VAL A 226 -12.51 7.93 -11.43
N GLU A 227 -13.47 7.12 -11.92
CA GLU A 227 -14.84 7.60 -12.17
C GLU A 227 -15.49 8.15 -10.88
N LEU A 228 -15.32 7.47 -9.76
CA LEU A 228 -15.81 7.91 -8.45
C LEU A 228 -15.17 9.24 -8.03
N LEU A 229 -13.86 9.42 -8.24
CA LEU A 229 -13.16 10.68 -7.93
C LEU A 229 -13.65 11.82 -8.82
N LEU A 230 -13.93 11.56 -10.11
CA LEU A 230 -14.53 12.55 -11.02
C LEU A 230 -15.95 12.94 -10.55
N GLU A 231 -16.78 11.97 -10.15
CA GLU A 231 -18.11 12.22 -9.56
C GLU A 231 -18.01 13.02 -8.25
N ALA A 232 -16.96 12.78 -7.47
CA ALA A 232 -16.68 13.55 -6.25
C ALA A 232 -16.26 15.00 -6.51
N GLY A 233 -15.95 15.36 -7.76
CA GLY A 233 -15.58 16.71 -8.16
C GLY A 233 -14.08 16.93 -8.40
N MET A 234 -13.30 15.86 -8.56
CA MET A 234 -11.90 15.99 -9.00
C MET A 234 -11.85 16.60 -10.41
N PRO A 235 -11.09 17.70 -10.61
CA PRO A 235 -11.00 18.31 -11.94
C PRO A 235 -10.27 17.42 -12.96
N PRO A 236 -10.64 17.51 -14.25
CA PRO A 236 -9.92 16.85 -15.34
C PRO A 236 -8.42 17.14 -15.34
N GLY A 237 -7.58 16.13 -15.63
CA GLY A 237 -6.12 16.27 -15.72
C GLY A 237 -5.38 16.23 -14.38
N VAL A 238 -6.08 16.26 -13.25
CA VAL A 238 -5.43 16.15 -11.93
C VAL A 238 -4.87 14.76 -11.69
N ILE A 239 -5.64 13.70 -12.00
CA ILE A 239 -5.15 12.32 -12.10
C ILE A 239 -5.39 11.85 -13.53
N ASN A 240 -4.33 11.34 -14.17
CA ASN A 240 -4.36 10.79 -15.52
C ASN A 240 -4.00 9.30 -15.43
N MET A 241 -4.99 8.42 -15.63
CA MET A 241 -4.79 6.97 -15.58
C MET A 241 -4.36 6.45 -16.95
N VAL A 242 -3.19 5.80 -16.97
CA VAL A 242 -2.62 5.18 -18.17
C VAL A 242 -2.47 3.67 -17.99
N SER A 243 -2.60 2.93 -19.09
CA SER A 243 -2.44 1.48 -19.16
C SER A 243 -1.66 1.09 -20.41
N GLY A 244 -0.96 -0.04 -20.36
CA GLY A 244 -0.11 -0.51 -21.46
C GLY A 244 1.20 -1.10 -20.96
N SER A 245 2.24 -1.06 -21.80
CA SER A 245 3.57 -1.57 -21.46
C SER A 245 4.18 -0.83 -20.28
N ALA A 246 4.46 -1.56 -19.20
CA ALA A 246 5.05 -0.97 -17.98
C ALA A 246 6.44 -0.37 -18.25
N SER A 247 7.25 -1.00 -19.10
CA SER A 247 8.58 -0.51 -19.48
C SER A 247 8.49 0.80 -20.28
N GLU A 248 7.62 0.87 -21.29
CA GLU A 248 7.44 2.06 -22.11
C GLU A 248 6.91 3.25 -21.30
N ILE A 249 5.90 3.01 -20.43
CA ILE A 249 5.37 4.04 -19.54
C ILE A 249 6.47 4.54 -18.59
N SER A 250 7.20 3.62 -17.92
CA SER A 250 8.25 3.99 -16.99
C SER A 250 9.38 4.74 -17.67
N GLU A 251 9.87 4.29 -18.82
CA GLU A 251 10.93 4.95 -19.57
C GLU A 251 10.58 6.40 -19.89
N ARG A 252 9.37 6.65 -20.41
CA ARG A 252 8.95 8.01 -20.77
C ARG A 252 8.77 8.91 -19.54
N VAL A 253 8.13 8.39 -18.50
CA VAL A 253 7.84 9.15 -17.28
C VAL A 253 9.12 9.45 -16.50
N LEU A 254 10.00 8.46 -16.31
CA LEU A 254 11.24 8.60 -15.53
C LEU A 254 12.28 9.47 -16.23
N ASN A 255 12.26 9.56 -17.56
CA ASN A 255 13.16 10.44 -18.30
C ASN A 255 12.61 11.88 -18.49
N HIS A 256 11.40 12.17 -18.04
CA HIS A 256 10.79 13.49 -18.24
C HIS A 256 11.32 14.51 -17.23
N PRO A 257 11.79 15.71 -17.67
CA PRO A 257 12.41 16.70 -16.77
C PRO A 257 11.48 17.28 -15.69
N GLU A 258 10.17 17.22 -15.89
CA GLU A 258 9.15 17.69 -14.93
C GLU A 258 8.69 16.58 -13.96
N LEU A 259 9.36 15.42 -13.90
CA LEU A 259 9.08 14.43 -12.86
C LEU A 259 9.49 15.01 -11.50
N ALA A 260 8.52 15.16 -10.60
CA ALA A 260 8.74 15.73 -9.27
C ALA A 260 8.71 14.68 -8.14
N GLY A 261 8.17 13.50 -8.40
CA GLY A 261 8.18 12.41 -7.44
C GLY A 261 7.58 11.11 -7.96
N ILE A 262 7.88 10.04 -7.24
CA ILE A 262 7.39 8.68 -7.49
C ILE A 262 6.71 8.20 -6.21
N HIS A 263 5.45 7.75 -6.33
CA HIS A 263 4.72 7.06 -5.27
C HIS A 263 4.46 5.63 -5.72
N PHE A 264 5.24 4.71 -5.19
CA PHE A 264 5.33 3.35 -5.69
C PHE A 264 4.95 2.32 -4.61
N THR A 265 4.19 1.30 -5.00
CA THR A 265 4.11 0.05 -4.26
C THR A 265 4.20 -1.10 -5.25
N GLY A 266 5.11 -2.04 -5.02
CA GLY A 266 5.36 -3.16 -5.91
C GLY A 266 6.61 -3.96 -5.55
N SER A 267 7.25 -4.61 -6.53
CA SER A 267 8.44 -5.42 -6.26
C SER A 267 9.67 -4.55 -5.93
N THR A 268 10.48 -5.06 -5.01
CA THR A 268 11.74 -4.42 -4.59
C THR A 268 12.67 -4.15 -5.78
N GLU A 269 12.80 -5.10 -6.70
CA GLU A 269 13.65 -4.97 -7.89
C GLU A 269 13.23 -3.81 -8.79
N VAL A 270 11.93 -3.66 -9.04
CA VAL A 270 11.39 -2.54 -9.84
C VAL A 270 11.66 -1.22 -9.16
N PHE A 271 11.45 -1.11 -7.85
CA PHE A 271 11.73 0.13 -7.13
C PHE A 271 13.21 0.51 -7.13
N GLN A 272 14.09 -0.47 -6.95
CA GLN A 272 15.54 -0.27 -7.04
C GLN A 272 15.96 0.18 -8.44
N THR A 273 15.31 -0.33 -9.49
CA THR A 273 15.54 0.10 -10.87
C THR A 273 15.09 1.55 -11.08
N MET A 274 13.89 1.92 -10.61
CA MET A 274 13.41 3.31 -10.65
C MET A 274 14.36 4.25 -9.90
N TRP A 275 14.85 3.83 -8.72
CA TRP A 275 15.80 4.62 -7.94
C TRP A 275 17.12 4.87 -8.69
N ARG A 276 17.65 3.82 -9.31
CA ARG A 276 18.88 3.92 -10.15
C ARG A 276 18.66 4.88 -11.30
N GLU A 277 17.58 4.73 -12.04
CA GLU A 277 17.25 5.54 -13.21
C GLU A 277 17.08 7.02 -12.84
N VAL A 278 16.41 7.31 -11.72
CA VAL A 278 16.32 8.68 -11.18
C VAL A 278 17.71 9.22 -10.81
N GLY A 279 18.58 8.41 -10.20
CA GLY A 279 19.94 8.80 -9.86
C GLY A 279 20.79 9.12 -11.09
N GLU A 280 20.69 8.31 -12.13
CA GLU A 280 21.41 8.50 -13.39
C GLU A 280 20.93 9.75 -14.16
N ASN A 281 19.66 10.09 -14.03
CA ASN A 281 19.05 11.25 -14.67
C ASN A 281 19.01 12.51 -13.79
N ILE A 282 19.62 12.50 -12.61
CA ILE A 282 19.44 13.54 -11.58
C ILE A 282 19.68 14.97 -12.06
N GLY A 283 20.60 15.18 -12.98
CA GLY A 283 20.92 16.50 -13.54
C GLY A 283 19.92 17.00 -14.61
N ARG A 284 18.95 16.17 -15.03
CA ARG A 284 17.95 16.54 -16.04
C ARG A 284 16.65 17.07 -15.43
N TYR A 285 16.35 16.71 -14.18
CA TYR A 285 15.12 17.11 -13.52
C TYR A 285 15.14 18.56 -13.07
N ARG A 286 14.00 19.22 -13.16
CA ARG A 286 13.82 20.58 -12.63
C ARG A 286 14.04 20.65 -11.13
N THR A 287 13.62 19.61 -10.40
CA THR A 287 13.80 19.46 -8.95
C THR A 287 14.29 18.05 -8.65
N TYR A 288 14.83 17.80 -7.46
CA TYR A 288 15.12 16.44 -7.01
C TYR A 288 13.81 15.66 -6.79
N PRO A 289 13.48 14.63 -7.58
CA PRO A 289 12.25 13.87 -7.40
C PRO A 289 12.17 13.22 -6.02
N ARG A 290 11.00 13.26 -5.41
CA ARG A 290 10.73 12.52 -4.17
C ARG A 290 10.49 11.06 -4.50
N LEU A 291 11.22 10.14 -3.87
CA LEU A 291 10.99 8.71 -4.00
C LEU A 291 10.35 8.20 -2.72
N VAL A 292 9.12 7.71 -2.85
CA VAL A 292 8.35 7.09 -1.77
C VAL A 292 7.93 5.71 -2.26
N GLY A 293 8.43 4.67 -1.62
CA GLY A 293 8.22 3.30 -2.05
C GLY A 293 7.94 2.36 -0.89
N GLU A 294 6.95 1.51 -1.09
CA GLU A 294 6.67 0.33 -0.29
C GLU A 294 6.89 -0.90 -1.18
N THR A 295 7.70 -1.83 -0.71
CA THR A 295 8.08 -3.00 -1.52
C THR A 295 7.80 -4.30 -0.79
N GLY A 296 8.53 -5.36 -1.12
CA GLY A 296 8.31 -6.69 -0.58
C GLY A 296 8.51 -6.82 0.93
N GLY A 297 8.07 -7.96 1.45
CA GLY A 297 8.25 -8.38 2.84
C GLY A 297 8.56 -9.86 2.95
N LYS A 298 9.19 -10.25 4.03
CA LYS A 298 9.34 -11.65 4.45
C LYS A 298 9.02 -11.74 5.94
N ASP A 299 7.74 -11.56 6.22
CA ASP A 299 7.26 -11.21 7.54
C ASP A 299 7.22 -12.43 8.45
N PHE A 300 7.61 -12.20 9.69
CA PHE A 300 7.81 -13.26 10.66
C PHE A 300 6.70 -13.33 11.72
N VAL A 301 6.46 -14.53 12.20
CA VAL A 301 5.79 -14.80 13.47
C VAL A 301 6.79 -15.52 14.37
N LEU A 302 7.11 -14.96 15.53
CA LEU A 302 8.03 -15.54 16.50
C LEU A 302 7.29 -15.80 17.81
N ALA A 303 7.24 -17.04 18.24
CA ALA A 303 6.58 -17.43 19.48
C ALA A 303 7.62 -17.67 20.59
N HIS A 304 7.31 -17.19 21.79
CA HIS A 304 7.96 -17.58 23.04
C HIS A 304 7.18 -18.73 23.68
N ASP A 305 7.79 -19.49 24.57
CA ASP A 305 7.16 -20.64 25.27
C ASP A 305 5.93 -20.26 26.10
N SER A 306 5.81 -18.98 26.50
CA SER A 306 4.65 -18.43 27.19
C SER A 306 3.50 -18.01 26.27
N ALA A 307 3.59 -18.23 24.96
CA ALA A 307 2.55 -17.82 24.01
C ALA A 307 1.24 -18.61 24.21
N ASP A 308 0.13 -17.96 23.86
CA ASP A 308 -1.15 -18.63 23.71
C ASP A 308 -1.17 -19.43 22.41
N THR A 309 -1.26 -20.75 22.51
CA THR A 309 -1.17 -21.66 21.36
C THR A 309 -2.35 -21.51 20.40
N ASP A 310 -3.56 -21.28 20.90
CA ASP A 310 -4.76 -21.13 20.07
C ASP A 310 -4.77 -19.80 19.32
N ALA A 311 -4.36 -18.73 19.99
CA ALA A 311 -4.18 -17.42 19.37
C ALA A 311 -3.08 -17.47 18.29
N LEU A 312 -1.95 -18.12 18.60
CA LEU A 312 -0.84 -18.31 17.65
C LEU A 312 -1.29 -19.10 16.41
N ARG A 313 -1.96 -20.25 16.60
CA ARG A 313 -2.48 -21.07 15.50
C ARG A 313 -3.41 -20.28 14.59
N THR A 314 -4.36 -19.53 15.18
CA THR A 314 -5.29 -18.69 14.44
C THR A 314 -4.57 -17.59 13.66
N ALA A 315 -3.58 -16.94 14.27
CA ALA A 315 -2.79 -15.89 13.63
C ALA A 315 -1.93 -16.42 12.47
N LEU A 316 -1.37 -17.62 12.59
CA LEU A 316 -0.63 -18.28 11.51
C LEU A 316 -1.54 -18.54 10.31
N VAL A 317 -2.73 -19.11 10.52
CA VAL A 317 -3.68 -19.42 9.44
C VAL A 317 -4.17 -18.14 8.77
N ARG A 318 -4.67 -17.17 9.53
CA ARG A 318 -5.14 -15.90 8.97
C ARG A 318 -4.02 -15.09 8.35
N GLY A 319 -2.88 -14.99 9.02
CA GLY A 319 -1.74 -14.21 8.54
C GLY A 319 -1.11 -14.75 7.27
N ALA A 320 -1.05 -16.08 7.10
CA ALA A 320 -0.42 -16.70 5.94
C ALA A 320 -1.36 -16.95 4.76
N PHE A 321 -2.66 -17.17 4.98
CA PHE A 321 -3.53 -17.70 3.94
C PHE A 321 -4.69 -16.79 3.54
N GLU A 322 -5.07 -15.80 4.36
CA GLU A 322 -6.00 -14.76 3.91
C GLU A 322 -5.50 -14.14 2.61
N TYR A 323 -6.37 -14.01 1.63
CA TYR A 323 -6.05 -13.54 0.28
C TYR A 323 -4.85 -14.29 -0.34
N GLN A 324 -4.79 -15.61 -0.14
CA GLN A 324 -3.77 -16.50 -0.73
C GLN A 324 -2.33 -16.08 -0.38
N GLY A 325 -2.10 -15.43 0.79
CA GLY A 325 -0.78 -14.93 1.16
C GLY A 325 -0.22 -13.82 0.26
N GLN A 326 -1.04 -13.22 -0.62
CA GLN A 326 -0.64 -12.16 -1.55
C GLN A 326 -0.67 -10.77 -0.90
N LYS A 327 -0.15 -10.69 0.32
CA LYS A 327 0.02 -9.43 1.07
C LYS A 327 1.51 -9.25 1.33
N CYS A 328 2.01 -8.03 1.14
CA CYS A 328 3.39 -7.69 1.48
C CYS A 328 3.72 -7.98 2.95
N SER A 329 2.68 -7.94 3.82
CA SER A 329 2.73 -8.20 5.26
C SER A 329 2.28 -9.61 5.68
N ALA A 330 2.08 -10.56 4.74
CA ALA A 330 1.62 -11.90 5.08
C ALA A 330 2.64 -12.65 5.95
N ALA A 331 2.16 -13.41 6.94
CA ALA A 331 3.01 -14.32 7.69
C ALA A 331 3.58 -15.38 6.75
N SER A 332 4.87 -15.33 6.48
CA SER A 332 5.53 -16.22 5.51
C SER A 332 6.63 -17.09 6.12
N ARG A 333 7.08 -16.75 7.33
CA ARG A 333 8.00 -17.55 8.14
C ARG A 333 7.57 -17.53 9.61
N ALA A 334 7.71 -18.66 10.28
CA ALA A 334 7.37 -18.79 11.69
C ALA A 334 8.50 -19.48 12.47
N TYR A 335 8.80 -18.95 13.65
CA TYR A 335 9.77 -19.50 14.60
C TYR A 335 9.02 -19.89 15.86
N ILE A 336 8.98 -21.18 16.18
CA ILE A 336 8.13 -21.73 17.25
C ILE A 336 8.96 -22.67 18.15
N PRO A 337 8.86 -22.60 19.50
CA PRO A 337 9.54 -23.56 20.36
C PRO A 337 9.18 -25.00 20.00
N GLN A 338 10.15 -25.89 19.97
CA GLN A 338 9.98 -27.27 19.49
C GLN A 338 8.89 -28.04 20.23
N SER A 339 8.80 -27.89 21.55
CA SER A 339 7.77 -28.54 22.37
C SER A 339 6.37 -28.04 22.03
N MET A 340 6.21 -26.70 21.88
CA MET A 340 4.96 -26.08 21.47
C MET A 340 4.57 -26.50 20.05
N TRP A 341 5.51 -26.49 19.12
CA TRP A 341 5.27 -26.92 17.75
C TRP A 341 4.79 -28.36 17.67
N LYS A 342 5.44 -29.26 18.39
CA LYS A 342 5.07 -30.69 18.45
C LYS A 342 3.62 -30.87 18.94
N ALA A 343 3.18 -30.05 19.89
CA ALA A 343 1.83 -30.12 20.44
C ALA A 343 0.78 -29.57 19.46
N MET A 344 1.05 -28.40 18.79
CA MET A 344 0.07 -27.71 17.97
C MET A 344 0.04 -28.17 16.50
N LYS A 345 1.10 -28.80 16.01
CA LYS A 345 1.26 -29.19 14.60
C LYS A 345 0.08 -30.01 14.04
N PRO A 346 -0.41 -31.07 14.73
CA PRO A 346 -1.54 -31.85 14.20
C PRO A 346 -2.78 -31.00 13.95
N ASP A 347 -3.18 -30.20 14.92
CA ASP A 347 -4.36 -29.32 14.82
C ASP A 347 -4.20 -28.25 13.72
N LEU A 348 -2.98 -27.72 13.55
CA LEU A 348 -2.69 -26.77 12.49
C LEU A 348 -2.83 -27.41 11.10
N VAL A 349 -2.30 -28.62 10.92
CA VAL A 349 -2.38 -29.36 9.65
C VAL A 349 -3.84 -29.65 9.31
N ASP A 350 -4.61 -30.18 10.25
CA ASP A 350 -6.04 -30.48 10.06
C ASP A 350 -6.82 -29.23 9.68
N LEU A 351 -6.56 -28.10 10.36
CA LEU A 351 -7.21 -26.83 10.07
C LEU A 351 -6.86 -26.32 8.67
N VAL A 352 -5.59 -26.37 8.27
CA VAL A 352 -5.10 -25.91 6.95
C VAL A 352 -5.66 -26.75 5.81
N ASP A 353 -5.69 -28.09 5.97
CA ASP A 353 -6.24 -29.00 4.96
C ASP A 353 -7.76 -28.87 4.83
N ALA A 354 -8.45 -28.44 5.88
CA ALA A 354 -9.90 -28.20 5.86
C ALA A 354 -10.30 -26.83 5.27
N ILE A 355 -9.37 -25.91 4.98
CA ILE A 355 -9.68 -24.57 4.46
C ILE A 355 -10.45 -24.67 3.14
N PRO A 356 -11.67 -24.09 3.05
CA PRO A 356 -12.43 -24.03 1.80
C PRO A 356 -11.80 -23.02 0.84
N GLN A 357 -11.63 -23.45 -0.42
CA GLN A 357 -11.05 -22.66 -1.50
C GLN A 357 -11.85 -22.80 -2.78
N GLY A 358 -12.08 -21.72 -3.51
CA GLY A 358 -12.83 -21.76 -4.76
C GLY A 358 -13.19 -20.39 -5.30
N ASP A 359 -14.26 -20.34 -6.12
CA ASP A 359 -14.81 -19.12 -6.69
C ASP A 359 -15.25 -18.15 -5.58
N VAL A 360 -14.89 -16.87 -5.72
CA VAL A 360 -15.19 -15.81 -4.75
C VAL A 360 -16.67 -15.45 -4.66
N ALA A 361 -17.49 -15.86 -5.65
CA ALA A 361 -18.94 -15.72 -5.62
C ALA A 361 -19.59 -16.65 -4.56
N ASP A 362 -18.89 -17.72 -4.16
CA ASP A 362 -19.27 -18.54 -3.02
C ASP A 362 -18.66 -17.99 -1.73
N PHE A 363 -19.45 -17.25 -0.96
CA PHE A 363 -19.01 -16.61 0.29
C PHE A 363 -18.63 -17.58 1.42
N ARG A 364 -18.70 -18.89 1.19
CA ARG A 364 -18.18 -19.91 2.13
C ARG A 364 -16.66 -20.12 1.97
N ASN A 365 -16.10 -19.72 0.83
CA ASN A 365 -14.68 -19.87 0.59
C ASN A 365 -13.86 -18.88 1.44
N PHE A 366 -12.82 -19.39 2.07
CA PHE A 366 -11.82 -18.59 2.80
C PHE A 366 -10.75 -18.03 1.87
N MET A 367 -10.44 -18.76 0.79
CA MET A 367 -9.40 -18.43 -0.19
C MET A 367 -9.94 -18.52 -1.63
N GLY A 368 -9.40 -17.68 -2.51
CA GLY A 368 -9.56 -17.76 -3.95
C GLY A 368 -8.34 -18.32 -4.68
N ALA A 369 -8.12 -17.89 -5.92
CA ALA A 369 -6.97 -18.20 -6.75
C ALA A 369 -5.84 -17.16 -6.56
N VAL A 370 -4.58 -17.53 -6.81
CA VAL A 370 -3.48 -16.57 -6.95
C VAL A 370 -3.64 -15.77 -8.24
N ILE A 371 -2.98 -14.63 -8.34
CA ILE A 371 -3.35 -13.58 -9.29
C ILE A 371 -3.19 -13.96 -10.76
N ASP A 372 -2.18 -14.73 -11.13
CA ASP A 372 -1.90 -15.10 -12.51
C ASP A 372 -1.05 -16.37 -12.63
N GLN A 373 -0.80 -16.79 -13.88
CA GLN A 373 0.01 -17.96 -14.20
C GLN A 373 1.45 -17.85 -13.69
N ARG A 374 2.03 -16.66 -13.74
CA ARG A 374 3.41 -16.44 -13.26
C ARG A 374 3.49 -16.71 -11.76
N ALA A 375 2.58 -16.17 -10.98
CA ALA A 375 2.48 -16.41 -9.54
C ALA A 375 2.26 -17.90 -9.26
N TYR A 376 1.31 -18.55 -9.95
CA TYR A 376 1.07 -19.98 -9.83
C TYR A 376 2.34 -20.81 -10.07
N THR A 377 3.04 -20.57 -11.18
CA THR A 377 4.27 -21.30 -11.52
C THR A 377 5.37 -21.07 -10.48
N THR A 378 5.54 -19.85 -10.02
CA THR A 378 6.54 -19.50 -8.98
C THR A 378 6.27 -20.29 -7.68
N HIS A 379 5.01 -20.29 -7.23
CA HIS A 379 4.63 -20.98 -5.99
C HIS A 379 4.75 -22.50 -6.11
N MET A 380 4.32 -23.09 -7.23
CA MET A 380 4.48 -24.53 -7.45
C MET A 380 5.95 -24.95 -7.52
N ASN A 381 6.81 -24.14 -8.15
CA ASN A 381 8.25 -24.39 -8.16
C ASN A 381 8.86 -24.33 -6.74
N ALA A 382 8.41 -23.40 -5.90
CA ALA A 382 8.86 -23.32 -4.51
C ALA A 382 8.42 -24.56 -3.68
N ILE A 383 7.19 -25.02 -3.88
CA ILE A 383 6.67 -26.22 -3.25
C ILE A 383 7.46 -27.46 -3.70
N GLU A 384 7.73 -27.61 -4.99
CA GLU A 384 8.52 -28.73 -5.51
C GLU A 384 9.99 -28.68 -5.06
N TYR A 385 10.56 -27.47 -4.91
CA TYR A 385 11.88 -27.31 -4.28
C TYR A 385 11.88 -27.82 -2.84
N ALA A 386 10.88 -27.46 -2.04
CA ALA A 386 10.78 -27.94 -0.65
C ALA A 386 10.63 -29.47 -0.57
N LYS A 387 9.81 -30.07 -1.45
CA LYS A 387 9.64 -31.56 -1.50
C LYS A 387 10.94 -32.32 -1.81
N LYS A 388 11.88 -31.67 -2.52
CA LYS A 388 13.17 -32.28 -2.93
C LYS A 388 14.31 -31.96 -2.00
N THR A 389 14.08 -31.16 -0.96
CA THR A 389 15.11 -30.74 0.00
C THR A 389 15.06 -31.59 1.25
N ASP A 390 16.16 -32.29 1.61
CA ASP A 390 16.21 -33.22 2.71
C ASP A 390 15.92 -32.61 4.09
N THR A 391 16.17 -31.28 4.23
CA THR A 391 15.94 -30.53 5.49
C THR A 391 14.53 -29.95 5.58
N ALA A 392 13.66 -30.20 4.60
CA ALA A 392 12.32 -29.64 4.55
C ALA A 392 11.25 -30.71 4.32
N THR A 393 10.07 -30.51 4.90
CA THR A 393 8.91 -31.39 4.71
C THR A 393 7.66 -30.54 4.46
N VAL A 394 6.93 -30.80 3.38
CA VAL A 394 5.59 -30.25 3.16
C VAL A 394 4.61 -31.02 4.01
N ILE A 395 4.09 -30.41 5.07
CA ILE A 395 3.25 -31.07 6.09
C ILE A 395 1.75 -30.85 5.89
N ALA A 396 1.35 -29.85 5.08
CA ALA A 396 -0.04 -29.61 4.67
C ALA A 396 -0.07 -29.00 3.27
N GLY A 397 -1.14 -29.24 2.53
CA GLY A 397 -1.35 -28.67 1.19
C GLY A 397 -0.42 -29.23 0.12
N GLY A 398 0.47 -28.42 -0.45
CA GLY A 398 1.50 -28.83 -1.41
C GLY A 398 0.97 -29.21 -2.80
N LYS A 399 -0.22 -28.73 -3.19
CA LYS A 399 -0.90 -29.06 -4.46
C LYS A 399 -1.43 -27.78 -5.13
N GLY A 400 -1.46 -27.79 -6.45
CA GLY A 400 -2.11 -26.76 -7.26
C GLY A 400 -3.09 -27.38 -8.25
N ASP A 401 -4.08 -26.59 -8.71
CA ASP A 401 -5.00 -26.92 -9.78
C ASP A 401 -5.20 -25.66 -10.65
N ASP A 402 -4.74 -25.74 -11.89
CA ASP A 402 -4.79 -24.64 -12.88
C ASP A 402 -5.80 -24.87 -14.01
N LYS A 403 -6.73 -25.83 -13.85
CA LYS A 403 -7.69 -26.17 -14.91
C LYS A 403 -8.73 -25.08 -15.15
N VAL A 404 -9.23 -24.45 -14.08
CA VAL A 404 -10.29 -23.45 -14.14
C VAL A 404 -9.80 -22.08 -13.70
N GLY A 405 -8.90 -22.05 -12.72
CA GLY A 405 -8.28 -20.87 -12.14
C GLY A 405 -6.93 -21.22 -11.54
N TRP A 406 -6.15 -20.24 -11.10
CA TRP A 406 -4.80 -20.41 -10.53
C TRP A 406 -4.86 -20.81 -9.05
N PHE A 407 -5.42 -21.99 -8.74
CA PHE A 407 -5.63 -22.43 -7.36
C PHE A 407 -4.40 -23.15 -6.80
N ILE A 408 -3.92 -22.72 -5.64
CA ILE A 408 -2.86 -23.38 -4.87
C ILE A 408 -3.39 -23.60 -3.46
N ARG A 409 -3.35 -24.85 -3.00
CA ARG A 409 -3.73 -25.18 -1.62
C ARG A 409 -2.85 -24.45 -0.61
N PRO A 410 -3.43 -23.96 0.50
CA PRO A 410 -2.64 -23.40 1.58
C PRO A 410 -1.60 -24.43 2.01
N THR A 411 -0.33 -24.04 2.02
CA THR A 411 0.81 -24.96 2.14
C THR A 411 1.65 -24.60 3.36
N VAL A 412 1.92 -25.58 4.21
CA VAL A 412 2.84 -25.44 5.35
C VAL A 412 4.06 -26.31 5.11
N ILE A 413 5.23 -25.70 5.24
CA ILE A 413 6.54 -26.34 5.10
C ILE A 413 7.24 -26.26 6.46
N GLU A 414 7.66 -27.40 7.00
CA GLU A 414 8.53 -27.47 8.17
C GLU A 414 9.96 -27.64 7.71
N THR A 415 10.90 -26.92 8.31
CA THR A 415 12.33 -27.09 8.02
C THR A 415 13.15 -27.18 9.29
N THR A 416 14.22 -27.99 9.23
CA THR A 416 15.24 -28.08 10.28
C THR A 416 16.46 -27.21 10.00
N ASP A 417 16.51 -26.57 8.81
CA ASP A 417 17.59 -25.69 8.40
C ASP A 417 17.22 -24.22 8.68
N PRO A 418 17.90 -23.53 9.61
CA PRO A 418 17.65 -22.11 9.90
C PRO A 418 17.96 -21.20 8.71
N ASP A 419 18.75 -21.67 7.76
CA ASP A 419 19.14 -20.93 6.54
C ASP A 419 18.35 -21.33 5.29
N PHE A 420 17.30 -22.13 5.47
CA PHE A 420 16.47 -22.61 4.37
C PHE A 420 15.98 -21.47 3.47
N LYS A 421 16.11 -21.65 2.15
CA LYS A 421 15.82 -20.64 1.13
C LYS A 421 14.45 -19.98 1.30
N LEU A 422 13.40 -20.78 1.60
CA LEU A 422 12.04 -20.26 1.71
C LEU A 422 11.75 -19.52 3.03
N LEU A 423 12.70 -19.46 3.97
CA LEU A 423 12.68 -18.52 5.10
C LEU A 423 13.18 -17.12 4.70
N LYS A 424 13.91 -17.00 3.58
CA LYS A 424 14.59 -15.78 3.15
C LYS A 424 13.90 -15.06 2.00
N GLU A 425 13.43 -15.81 0.99
CA GLU A 425 12.85 -15.27 -0.23
C GLU A 425 11.36 -14.97 -0.09
N GLU A 426 10.93 -13.82 -0.57
CA GLU A 426 9.52 -13.47 -0.68
C GLU A 426 8.88 -14.29 -1.82
N LEU A 427 7.86 -15.08 -1.49
CA LEU A 427 7.11 -15.87 -2.49
C LEU A 427 5.81 -15.19 -2.93
N PHE A 428 5.22 -14.39 -2.05
CA PHE A 428 3.96 -13.68 -2.29
C PHE A 428 2.79 -14.62 -2.60
N GLY A 429 2.67 -15.71 -1.83
CA GLY A 429 1.71 -16.78 -2.06
C GLY A 429 1.37 -17.57 -0.79
N PRO A 430 0.47 -18.56 -0.90
CA PRO A 430 -0.08 -19.27 0.25
C PRO A 430 0.88 -20.34 0.81
N ILE A 431 2.09 -19.92 1.16
CA ILE A 431 3.17 -20.78 1.65
C ILE A 431 3.73 -20.22 2.95
N LEU A 432 3.54 -20.97 4.04
CA LEU A 432 4.11 -20.69 5.35
C LEU A 432 5.27 -21.64 5.62
N THR A 433 6.45 -21.12 5.91
CA THR A 433 7.61 -21.92 6.32
C THR A 433 7.81 -21.83 7.83
N VAL A 434 7.83 -22.95 8.51
CA VAL A 434 8.01 -23.05 9.97
C VAL A 434 9.39 -23.62 10.29
N TYR A 435 10.10 -22.94 11.17
CA TYR A 435 11.34 -23.40 11.77
C TYR A 435 11.10 -23.64 13.27
N PRO A 436 10.96 -24.90 13.72
CA PRO A 436 10.90 -25.23 15.13
C PRO A 436 12.27 -25.06 15.76
N TYR A 437 12.42 -24.10 16.67
CA TYR A 437 13.68 -23.89 17.37
C TYR A 437 13.73 -24.64 18.72
N ALA A 438 14.91 -25.01 19.18
CA ALA A 438 15.10 -25.75 20.42
C ALA A 438 14.59 -24.96 21.64
N ASP A 439 13.87 -25.61 22.53
CA ASP A 439 13.34 -24.99 23.74
C ASP A 439 14.46 -24.29 24.55
N GLY A 440 14.15 -23.12 25.09
CA GLY A 440 15.12 -22.28 25.80
C GLY A 440 16.07 -21.45 24.92
N LYS A 441 15.97 -21.57 23.57
CA LYS A 441 16.82 -20.85 22.61
C LYS A 441 16.15 -19.61 22.02
N PHE A 442 15.30 -18.94 22.81
CA PHE A 442 14.58 -17.73 22.36
C PHE A 442 15.53 -16.61 21.95
N ASP A 443 16.57 -16.35 22.73
CA ASP A 443 17.53 -15.27 22.49
C ASP A 443 18.28 -15.44 21.17
N GLU A 444 18.80 -16.65 20.92
CA GLU A 444 19.51 -16.97 19.68
C GLU A 444 18.55 -16.93 18.47
N THR A 445 17.27 -17.26 18.72
CA THR A 445 16.23 -17.21 17.67
C THR A 445 15.83 -15.78 17.32
N LEU A 446 15.88 -14.83 18.26
CA LEU A 446 15.70 -13.40 17.96
C LEU A 446 16.78 -12.93 16.99
N ASP A 447 18.05 -13.26 17.23
CA ASP A 447 19.15 -12.90 16.34
C ASP A 447 19.04 -13.58 14.97
N LEU A 448 18.61 -14.83 14.94
CA LEU A 448 18.33 -15.55 13.70
C LEU A 448 17.21 -14.84 12.92
N CYS A 449 16.10 -14.51 13.57
CA CYS A 449 14.97 -13.86 12.96
C CYS A 449 15.34 -12.51 12.32
N ASP A 450 16.15 -11.70 13.00
CA ASP A 450 16.61 -10.39 12.51
C ASP A 450 17.50 -10.51 11.26
N ARG A 451 18.42 -11.48 11.22
CA ARG A 451 19.38 -11.62 10.10
C ARG A 451 18.90 -12.46 8.92
N THR A 452 17.82 -13.22 9.07
CA THR A 452 17.39 -14.21 8.06
C THR A 452 17.00 -13.55 6.73
N SER A 453 16.43 -12.35 6.76
CA SER A 453 15.87 -11.70 5.58
C SER A 453 16.34 -10.25 5.45
N PRO A 454 16.54 -9.76 4.20
CA PRO A 454 16.87 -8.34 3.97
C PRO A 454 15.68 -7.40 4.17
N TYR A 455 14.48 -7.93 4.37
CA TYR A 455 13.26 -7.15 4.53
C TYR A 455 13.03 -6.72 5.99
N GLY A 456 12.26 -5.65 6.15
CA GLY A 456 11.87 -5.12 7.46
C GLY A 456 10.50 -4.46 7.41
N LEU A 457 9.48 -5.17 6.85
CA LEU A 457 8.14 -4.62 6.68
C LEU A 457 7.31 -4.82 7.94
N THR A 458 6.93 -6.06 8.24
CA THR A 458 6.14 -6.38 9.44
C THR A 458 6.70 -7.59 10.18
N GLY A 459 6.29 -7.74 11.44
CA GLY A 459 6.63 -8.88 12.25
C GLY A 459 5.73 -8.98 13.48
N ALA A 460 5.54 -10.19 13.97
CA ALA A 460 4.72 -10.48 15.14
C ALA A 460 5.48 -11.33 16.17
N VAL A 461 5.29 -10.99 17.44
CA VAL A 461 5.80 -11.78 18.58
C VAL A 461 4.63 -12.23 19.45
N PHE A 462 4.57 -13.53 19.71
CA PHE A 462 3.59 -14.14 20.60
C PHE A 462 4.24 -14.51 21.92
N ALA A 463 3.83 -13.86 22.99
CA ALA A 463 4.29 -14.13 24.35
C ALA A 463 3.30 -13.55 25.39
N ARG A 464 3.18 -14.20 26.54
CA ARG A 464 2.54 -13.65 27.75
C ARG A 464 3.57 -13.07 28.71
N ASP A 465 4.82 -13.54 28.67
CA ASP A 465 5.93 -13.04 29.47
C ASP A 465 6.33 -11.63 29.01
N ARG A 466 6.20 -10.65 29.90
CA ARG A 466 6.52 -9.24 29.66
C ARG A 466 8.02 -9.00 29.41
N GLN A 467 8.90 -9.81 29.99
CA GLN A 467 10.34 -9.70 29.78
C GLN A 467 10.71 -10.21 28.39
N ALA A 468 10.11 -11.32 27.93
CA ALA A 468 10.27 -11.82 26.58
C ALA A 468 9.78 -10.82 25.53
N ILE A 469 8.61 -10.18 25.74
CA ILE A 469 8.08 -9.13 24.87
C ILE A 469 9.06 -7.94 24.78
N ARG A 470 9.55 -7.44 25.93
CA ARG A 470 10.51 -6.33 25.97
C ARG A 470 11.80 -6.68 25.21
N LYS A 471 12.38 -7.85 25.51
CA LYS A 471 13.60 -8.32 24.86
C LYS A 471 13.41 -8.44 23.34
N ALA A 472 12.31 -9.01 22.88
CA ALA A 472 12.00 -9.11 21.46
C ALA A 472 11.85 -7.73 20.81
N SER A 473 11.17 -6.79 21.46
CA SER A 473 11.01 -5.43 20.95
C SER A 473 12.35 -4.69 20.82
N GLU A 474 13.26 -4.89 21.76
CA GLU A 474 14.61 -4.29 21.74
C GLU A 474 15.50 -4.93 20.65
N ARG A 475 15.48 -6.26 20.53
CA ARG A 475 16.36 -7.01 19.60
C ARG A 475 15.90 -6.90 18.14
N LEU A 476 14.60 -6.81 17.90
CA LEU A 476 14.00 -6.78 16.56
C LEU A 476 13.62 -5.36 16.11
N VAL A 477 14.18 -4.33 16.72
CA VAL A 477 13.85 -2.91 16.46
C VAL A 477 13.96 -2.52 14.98
N ASN A 478 14.87 -3.14 14.22
CA ASN A 478 15.05 -2.89 12.78
C ASN A 478 14.43 -3.98 11.88
N ALA A 479 13.86 -5.04 12.46
CA ALA A 479 13.34 -6.18 11.71
C ALA A 479 11.93 -5.94 11.15
N ALA A 480 11.22 -4.91 11.63
CA ALA A 480 9.87 -4.60 11.22
C ALA A 480 9.57 -3.11 11.35
N GLY A 481 8.96 -2.52 10.32
CA GLY A 481 8.39 -1.15 10.40
C GLY A 481 7.07 -1.14 11.17
N ASN A 482 6.27 -2.20 11.06
CA ASN A 482 5.09 -2.43 11.89
C ASN A 482 5.29 -3.71 12.72
N PHE A 483 5.35 -3.55 14.03
CA PHE A 483 5.65 -4.62 14.99
C PHE A 483 4.42 -4.93 15.84
N TYR A 484 3.99 -6.20 15.83
CA TYR A 484 2.78 -6.66 16.49
C TYR A 484 3.09 -7.57 17.67
N ILE A 485 2.30 -7.45 18.73
CA ILE A 485 2.40 -8.30 19.92
C ILE A 485 1.07 -9.03 20.09
N ASN A 486 1.12 -10.37 20.06
CA ASN A 486 -0.03 -11.26 20.17
C ASN A 486 -1.13 -11.03 19.11
N ASP A 487 -0.70 -10.59 17.92
CA ASP A 487 -1.56 -10.48 16.74
C ASP A 487 -0.79 -10.95 15.50
N LYS A 488 -1.51 -11.22 14.40
CA LYS A 488 -0.87 -11.55 13.11
C LYS A 488 -0.11 -10.34 12.55
N PRO A 489 0.94 -10.53 11.73
CA PRO A 489 1.76 -9.42 11.22
C PRO A 489 1.08 -8.61 10.11
N THR A 490 -0.18 -8.87 9.79
CA THR A 490 -0.94 -8.22 8.71
C THR A 490 -2.28 -7.70 9.21
N GLY A 491 -2.87 -6.72 8.47
CA GLY A 491 -4.16 -6.13 8.82
C GLY A 491 -4.01 -4.80 9.57
N ALA A 492 -3.00 -4.01 9.23
CA ALA A 492 -2.89 -2.62 9.69
C ALA A 492 -4.17 -1.84 9.35
N VAL A 493 -4.61 -0.99 10.27
CA VAL A 493 -5.79 -0.14 10.11
C VAL A 493 -5.34 1.31 9.98
N VAL A 494 -5.80 2.00 8.93
CA VAL A 494 -5.44 3.40 8.67
C VAL A 494 -5.78 4.28 9.88
N GLY A 495 -4.85 5.15 10.24
CA GLY A 495 -4.99 6.01 11.42
C GLY A 495 -4.59 5.36 12.75
N LEU A 496 -4.60 4.01 12.82
CA LEU A 496 -4.20 3.26 14.02
C LEU A 496 -2.78 2.70 13.92
N GLN A 497 -2.43 2.11 12.77
CA GLN A 497 -1.09 1.60 12.48
C GLN A 497 -0.60 2.18 11.14
N PRO A 498 -0.03 3.38 11.09
CA PRO A 498 0.59 3.91 9.88
C PRO A 498 1.57 2.91 9.28
N PHE A 499 1.39 2.60 7.99
CA PHE A 499 2.04 1.46 7.37
C PHE A 499 3.30 1.83 6.60
N GLY A 500 4.35 1.05 6.79
CA GLY A 500 5.60 1.20 6.07
C GLY A 500 6.72 0.39 6.67
N GLY A 501 7.63 -0.07 5.80
CA GLY A 501 8.78 -0.89 6.15
C GLY A 501 10.13 -0.24 5.85
N ALA A 502 11.14 -0.69 6.60
CA ALA A 502 12.53 -0.30 6.42
C ALA A 502 13.32 -1.37 5.65
N ARG A 503 14.65 -1.22 5.56
CA ARG A 503 15.55 -2.11 4.82
C ARG A 503 15.10 -2.24 3.36
N ALA A 504 15.08 -3.46 2.81
CA ALA A 504 14.62 -3.70 1.44
C ALA A 504 13.10 -3.59 1.25
N SER A 505 12.32 -3.32 2.30
CA SER A 505 10.85 -3.19 2.23
C SER A 505 10.36 -1.79 1.90
N GLY A 506 11.24 -0.80 1.77
CA GLY A 506 10.83 0.52 1.31
C GLY A 506 11.44 1.68 2.07
N THR A 507 10.86 2.86 1.85
CA THR A 507 11.36 4.14 2.40
C THR A 507 10.75 4.51 3.75
N ASN A 508 9.82 3.69 4.25
CA ASN A 508 9.18 3.81 5.57
C ASN A 508 8.49 5.16 5.82
N ASP A 509 7.85 5.72 4.80
CA ASP A 509 7.17 7.02 4.88
C ASP A 509 5.78 6.96 5.53
N LYS A 510 5.40 5.84 6.12
CA LYS A 510 4.19 5.64 6.94
C LYS A 510 2.91 6.11 6.25
N ALA A 511 2.46 5.35 5.25
CA ALA A 511 1.18 5.57 4.58
C ALA A 511 0.03 5.68 5.60
N GLY A 512 -0.93 6.58 5.35
CA GLY A 512 -2.02 6.87 6.30
C GLY A 512 -1.58 7.72 7.50
N SER A 513 -0.57 8.57 7.32
CA SER A 513 -0.11 9.55 8.32
C SER A 513 0.42 10.83 7.67
N PHE A 514 0.66 11.85 8.51
CA PHE A 514 1.28 13.10 8.05
C PHE A 514 2.72 12.90 7.51
N LEU A 515 3.42 11.82 7.91
CA LEU A 515 4.77 11.49 7.43
C LEU A 515 4.79 11.17 5.94
N ASN A 516 3.74 10.53 5.42
CA ASN A 516 3.60 10.33 3.97
C ASN A 516 3.26 11.65 3.26
N LEU A 517 2.32 12.42 3.81
CA LEU A 517 1.84 13.64 3.16
C LEU A 517 2.91 14.73 3.02
N ILE A 518 3.83 14.84 3.99
CA ILE A 518 4.92 15.83 3.93
C ILE A 518 5.88 15.58 2.76
N ARG A 519 5.92 14.36 2.23
CA ARG A 519 6.74 14.03 1.05
C ARG A 519 6.26 14.74 -0.21
N TRP A 520 5.00 15.13 -0.26
CA TRP A 520 4.34 15.69 -1.45
C TRP A 520 4.27 17.21 -1.44
N VAL A 521 5.04 17.86 -0.57
CA VAL A 521 5.15 19.32 -0.51
C VAL A 521 6.59 19.80 -0.48
N SER A 522 6.80 21.04 -0.95
CA SER A 522 8.06 21.78 -0.91
C SER A 522 7.86 23.05 -0.06
N PRO A 523 8.21 23.02 1.24
CA PRO A 523 7.99 24.15 2.13
C PRO A 523 8.76 25.39 1.70
N ARG A 524 8.13 26.57 1.84
CA ARG A 524 8.76 27.87 1.65
C ARG A 524 8.55 28.76 2.87
N ILE A 525 9.64 29.23 3.49
CA ILE A 525 9.57 30.22 4.57
C ILE A 525 9.49 31.62 3.98
N ILE A 526 8.56 32.41 4.51
CA ILE A 526 8.44 33.84 4.25
C ILE A 526 8.74 34.56 5.57
N LYS A 527 9.76 35.42 5.57
CA LYS A 527 10.04 36.34 6.68
C LYS A 527 9.66 37.76 6.24
N GLU A 528 8.72 38.36 6.93
CA GLU A 528 8.31 39.75 6.72
C GLU A 528 8.76 40.57 7.93
N THR A 529 9.77 41.43 7.73
CA THR A 529 10.34 42.27 8.78
C THR A 529 9.57 43.58 8.86
N TYR A 530 9.08 43.95 10.05
CA TYR A 530 8.26 45.15 10.25
C TYR A 530 9.07 46.47 10.17
N ALA A 531 10.32 46.43 10.69
CA ALA A 531 11.23 47.55 10.64
C ALA A 531 12.60 47.09 10.13
N PRO A 532 12.82 47.06 8.80
CA PRO A 532 14.09 46.61 8.24
C PRO A 532 15.21 47.58 8.65
N PRO A 533 16.42 47.11 8.95
CA PRO A 533 17.55 47.97 9.23
C PRO A 533 17.90 48.82 7.99
N THR A 534 18.24 50.07 8.23
CA THR A 534 18.58 51.06 7.16
C THR A 534 20.09 51.37 7.18
N ASP A 535 20.82 50.92 8.17
CA ASP A 535 22.28 51.05 8.25
C ASP A 535 22.90 49.62 8.21
N HIS A 536 24.02 49.48 7.50
CA HIS A 536 24.76 48.22 7.43
C HIS A 536 25.63 47.97 8.65
N ARG A 537 25.91 49.04 9.44
CA ARG A 537 26.71 48.95 10.64
C ARG A 537 25.94 48.31 11.78
N TYR A 538 26.63 47.50 12.55
CA TYR A 538 26.14 46.96 13.81
C TYR A 538 26.63 47.80 15.00
N PRO A 539 25.96 47.77 16.15
CA PRO A 539 26.35 48.57 17.33
C PRO A 539 27.81 48.42 17.79
N PHE A 540 28.43 47.25 17.56
CA PHE A 540 29.83 47.01 17.88
C PHE A 540 30.82 47.71 16.93
N MET A 541 30.34 48.26 15.83
CA MET A 541 31.15 49.00 14.85
C MET A 541 31.15 50.51 15.12
N GLU A 542 30.42 50.97 16.15
CA GLU A 542 30.42 52.36 16.60
C GLU A 542 31.65 52.63 17.50
N ASP A 543 32.28 53.80 17.37
CA ASP A 543 33.36 54.19 18.25
C ASP A 543 32.82 54.47 19.66
N ASP A 544 33.57 54.09 20.71
CA ASP A 544 33.19 54.29 22.12
C ASP A 544 32.89 55.77 22.47
N HIS A 545 33.28 56.71 21.62
CA HIS A 545 33.05 58.14 21.79
C HIS A 545 31.74 58.62 21.13
N GLU A 546 31.07 57.89 20.26
CA GLU A 546 29.84 58.30 19.57
C GLU A 546 28.55 58.09 20.40
N ARG A 547 28.56 57.30 21.46
CA ARG A 547 27.40 57.00 22.32
C ARG A 547 27.00 58.12 23.30
N GLY A 548 27.69 59.27 23.31
CA GLY A 548 27.46 60.37 24.26
C GLY A 548 26.55 61.52 23.76
N ALA A 549 25.93 61.40 22.56
CA ALA A 549 25.20 62.50 21.93
C ALA A 549 23.79 62.12 21.41
N LEU A 550 23.02 61.31 22.17
CA LEU A 550 21.59 61.16 21.94
C LEU A 550 20.79 61.38 23.22
#